data_33e661b722bc7eff754290a476aff0b3
#
_entry.id   33e661b722bc7eff754290a476aff0b3
#
_cell.length_a   1.000
_cell.length_b   1.000
_cell.length_c   1.000
_cell.angle_alpha   90.00
_cell.angle_beta   90.00
_cell.angle_gamma   90.00
#
_symmetry.space_group_name_H-M   'P 1'
#
loop_
_entity.id
_entity.type
_entity.pdbx_description
1 polymer ?
#
loop_
_entity_poly.entity_id
_entity_poly.type
_entity_poly.pdbx_seq_one_letter_code
_entity_poly.pdbx_strand_id
1 'polypeptide(L)'
;MVDVTVRGAGAFGLAVAYACATMGAKVRVVDPHGAGAGSSGGLVGALAPHVPENWNEKKAFQFAALAMGAEFWAEVARVAGRDPGYARTGRLQPIADDHALELAEARANTAADLWQGRFGWEVIEAPQLWAPVSPTGLVIRDTLTARMAPRSAVAALAAAVAQLGGDFAEEAPDEGRVVWATGAGGLVALSEHFGKTVGVAVKGQSAALRYDARDLPQIFAGGVHIVPHADGTVAIGSTTERDFEEPTTCDAQLDDVIARARAACPALADAPVIERWAG
;
A
#
# COMPACT_ATOMS: atom_id res chain seq x y z
N MET A 1 20.64 1.25 27.59
CA MET A 1 19.42 2.08 27.80
C MET A 1 18.85 2.31 26.41
N VAL A 2 17.56 2.06 26.23
CA VAL A 2 16.81 2.28 25.00
C VAL A 2 16.28 3.71 24.99
N ASP A 3 16.38 4.43 23.89
CA ASP A 3 15.86 5.79 23.76
C ASP A 3 14.38 5.79 23.32
N VAL A 4 14.02 4.81 22.46
CA VAL A 4 12.66 4.67 21.93
C VAL A 4 12.25 3.19 21.90
N THR A 5 11.11 2.88 22.53
CA THR A 5 10.43 1.59 22.37
C THR A 5 9.28 1.74 21.39
N VAL A 6 9.28 0.98 20.31
CA VAL A 6 8.19 0.94 19.32
C VAL A 6 7.41 -0.36 19.50
N ARG A 7 6.14 -0.26 19.85
CA ARG A 7 5.23 -1.40 19.97
C ARG A 7 4.47 -1.59 18.68
N GLY A 8 4.72 -2.74 18.04
CA GLY A 8 4.20 -3.11 16.74
C GLY A 8 5.26 -3.07 15.63
N ALA A 9 5.46 -4.20 14.98
CA ALA A 9 6.41 -4.38 13.86
C ALA A 9 5.70 -4.43 12.49
N GLY A 10 4.60 -3.72 12.34
CA GLY A 10 3.97 -3.43 11.04
C GLY A 10 4.68 -2.29 10.32
N ALA A 11 4.18 -1.94 9.14
CA ALA A 11 4.77 -0.88 8.29
C ALA A 11 4.95 0.45 9.03
N PHE A 12 3.96 0.88 9.83
CA PHE A 12 4.04 2.12 10.60
C PHE A 12 5.11 2.06 11.69
N GLY A 13 5.09 1.01 12.51
CA GLY A 13 6.05 0.87 13.61
C GLY A 13 7.49 0.77 13.10
N LEU A 14 7.71 -0.03 12.07
CA LEU A 14 9.03 -0.17 11.47
C LEU A 14 9.52 1.10 10.76
N ALA A 15 8.63 1.87 10.13
CA ALA A 15 9.00 3.16 9.54
C ALA A 15 9.42 4.18 10.61
N VAL A 16 8.69 4.23 11.75
CA VAL A 16 9.08 5.06 12.89
C VAL A 16 10.41 4.59 13.50
N ALA A 17 10.55 3.28 13.70
CA ALA A 17 11.79 2.70 14.22
C ALA A 17 12.99 3.03 13.32
N TYR A 18 12.83 2.90 12.01
CA TYR A 18 13.84 3.25 11.02
C TYR A 18 14.20 4.74 11.09
N ALA A 19 13.20 5.62 11.11
CA ALA A 19 13.43 7.06 11.21
C ALA A 19 14.18 7.44 12.52
N CYS A 20 13.80 6.85 13.65
CA CYS A 20 14.51 7.07 14.92
C CYS A 20 15.96 6.54 14.87
N ALA A 21 16.16 5.35 14.32
CA ALA A 21 17.48 4.74 14.23
C ALA A 21 18.41 5.52 13.29
N THR A 22 17.90 6.05 12.18
CA THR A 22 18.70 6.93 11.27
C THR A 22 19.11 8.23 11.91
N MET A 23 18.38 8.72 12.93
CA MET A 23 18.76 9.87 13.75
C MET A 23 19.71 9.51 14.92
N GLY A 24 20.15 8.27 15.02
CA GLY A 24 21.10 7.79 16.03
C GLY A 24 20.47 7.36 17.35
N ALA A 25 19.14 7.25 17.43
CA ALA A 25 18.47 6.75 18.63
C ALA A 25 18.65 5.23 18.77
N LYS A 26 18.78 4.76 20.03
CA LYS A 26 18.76 3.34 20.36
C LYS A 26 17.29 2.86 20.41
N VAL A 27 16.88 2.12 19.38
CA VAL A 27 15.50 1.69 19.18
C VAL A 27 15.33 0.23 19.56
N ARG A 28 14.24 -0.07 20.27
CA ARG A 28 13.70 -1.43 20.44
C ARG A 28 12.32 -1.53 19.81
N VAL A 29 12.13 -2.52 18.96
CA VAL A 29 10.82 -2.88 18.39
C VAL A 29 10.29 -4.08 19.15
N VAL A 30 9.05 -3.97 19.66
CA VAL A 30 8.39 -5.05 20.42
C VAL A 30 7.13 -5.48 19.68
N ASP A 31 7.08 -6.73 19.23
CA ASP A 31 5.90 -7.32 18.60
C ASP A 31 5.84 -8.83 18.91
N PRO A 32 4.80 -9.32 19.60
CA PRO A 32 4.68 -10.72 20.00
C PRO A 32 4.49 -11.69 18.82
N HIS A 33 4.15 -11.17 17.65
CA HIS A 33 3.85 -11.98 16.46
C HIS A 33 4.91 -11.80 15.34
N GLY A 34 5.86 -10.90 15.54
CA GLY A 34 6.93 -10.61 14.60
C GLY A 34 6.56 -9.62 13.50
N ALA A 35 7.55 -9.30 12.68
CA ALA A 35 7.43 -8.27 11.66
C ALA A 35 6.39 -8.63 10.58
N GLY A 36 5.40 -7.75 10.39
CA GLY A 36 4.39 -7.90 9.35
C GLY A 36 3.30 -8.92 9.62
N ALA A 37 3.18 -9.43 10.81
CA ALA A 37 2.18 -10.45 11.17
C ALA A 37 0.72 -9.96 11.03
N GLY A 38 0.47 -8.65 11.13
CA GLY A 38 -0.86 -8.05 10.95
C GLY A 38 -1.14 -7.64 9.48
N SER A 39 -1.94 -6.59 9.31
CA SER A 39 -2.37 -6.07 7.98
C SER A 39 -1.23 -5.73 7.03
N SER A 40 -0.04 -5.44 7.55
CA SER A 40 1.16 -5.18 6.75
C SER A 40 1.73 -6.43 6.05
N GLY A 41 1.25 -7.64 6.39
CA GLY A 41 1.55 -8.88 5.68
C GLY A 41 0.65 -9.16 4.47
N GLY A 42 -0.21 -8.20 4.09
CA GLY A 42 -1.09 -8.28 2.93
C GLY A 42 -0.38 -8.33 1.60
N LEU A 43 -1.16 -8.51 0.53
CA LEU A 43 -0.62 -8.70 -0.82
C LEU A 43 -0.63 -7.39 -1.63
N VAL A 44 -1.64 -6.54 -1.46
CA VAL A 44 -1.86 -5.36 -2.29
C VAL A 44 -1.12 -4.16 -1.73
N GLY A 45 -0.14 -3.68 -2.46
CA GLY A 45 0.63 -2.48 -2.11
C GLY A 45 0.44 -1.36 -3.13
N ALA A 46 -0.78 -0.82 -3.21
CA ALA A 46 -1.11 0.29 -4.08
C ALA A 46 -0.78 1.62 -3.40
N LEU A 47 0.25 2.31 -3.86
CA LEU A 47 0.61 3.66 -3.42
C LEU A 47 0.07 4.69 -4.42
N ALA A 48 -1.24 4.97 -4.32
CA ALA A 48 -1.98 5.75 -5.29
C ALA A 48 -2.45 7.11 -4.72
N PRO A 49 -2.33 8.22 -5.48
CA PRO A 49 -2.78 9.52 -5.03
C PRO A 49 -4.31 9.64 -5.03
N HIS A 50 -4.81 10.57 -4.23
CA HIS A 50 -6.14 11.12 -4.43
C HIS A 50 -6.18 11.92 -5.74
N VAL A 51 -7.37 12.05 -6.33
CA VAL A 51 -7.54 12.87 -7.53
C VAL A 51 -7.06 14.31 -7.30
N PRO A 52 -6.39 14.93 -8.29
CA PRO A 52 -5.80 16.27 -8.18
C PRO A 52 -6.85 17.38 -8.33
N GLU A 53 -7.79 17.42 -7.39
CA GLU A 53 -8.84 18.43 -7.29
C GLU A 53 -9.20 18.66 -5.82
N ASN A 54 -9.92 19.73 -5.50
CA ASN A 54 -10.36 20.04 -4.13
C ASN A 54 -9.21 19.85 -3.12
N TRP A 55 -8.09 20.55 -3.38
CA TRP A 55 -6.86 20.37 -2.63
C TRP A 55 -6.99 20.75 -1.17
N ASN A 56 -6.43 19.94 -0.28
CA ASN A 56 -6.44 20.13 1.16
C ASN A 56 -5.18 19.53 1.79
N GLU A 57 -4.99 19.77 3.09
CA GLU A 57 -3.80 19.32 3.82
C GLU A 57 -3.57 17.80 3.74
N LYS A 58 -4.65 17.00 3.77
CA LYS A 58 -4.54 15.54 3.64
C LYS A 58 -3.96 15.13 2.28
N LYS A 59 -4.44 15.77 1.19
CA LYS A 59 -3.96 15.48 -0.17
C LYS A 59 -2.53 15.99 -0.36
N ALA A 60 -2.19 17.13 0.21
CA ALA A 60 -0.83 17.68 0.20
C ALA A 60 0.15 16.75 0.96
N PHE A 61 -0.22 16.28 2.13
CA PHE A 61 0.57 15.30 2.90
C PHE A 61 0.77 14.00 2.12
N GLN A 62 -0.30 13.45 1.52
CA GLN A 62 -0.20 12.25 0.71
C GLN A 62 0.70 12.44 -0.51
N PHE A 63 0.58 13.59 -1.20
CA PHE A 63 1.45 13.94 -2.32
C PHE A 63 2.93 13.96 -1.88
N ALA A 64 3.24 14.65 -0.78
CA ALA A 64 4.61 14.71 -0.26
C ALA A 64 5.16 13.30 0.05
N ALA A 65 4.35 12.45 0.70
CA ALA A 65 4.73 11.07 1.01
C ALA A 65 4.97 10.23 -0.26
N LEU A 66 4.10 10.33 -1.26
CA LEU A 66 4.27 9.63 -2.53
C LEU A 66 5.49 10.16 -3.31
N ALA A 67 5.69 11.47 -3.33
CA ALA A 67 6.77 12.10 -4.07
C ALA A 67 8.16 11.69 -3.54
N MET A 68 8.32 11.59 -2.21
CA MET A 68 9.58 11.17 -1.58
C MET A 68 9.82 9.64 -1.66
N GLY A 69 8.79 8.86 -2.00
CA GLY A 69 8.82 7.40 -1.87
C GLY A 69 10.00 6.73 -2.60
N ALA A 70 10.39 7.22 -3.78
CA ALA A 70 11.48 6.61 -4.53
C ALA A 70 12.82 6.73 -3.79
N GLU A 71 13.14 7.91 -3.27
CA GLU A 71 14.38 8.16 -2.52
C GLU A 71 14.38 7.42 -1.18
N PHE A 72 13.26 7.48 -0.46
CA PHE A 72 13.10 6.78 0.81
C PHE A 72 13.32 5.26 0.68
N TRP A 73 12.65 4.62 -0.29
CA TRP A 73 12.76 3.18 -0.45
C TRP A 73 14.09 2.73 -1.06
N ALA A 74 14.73 3.57 -1.88
CA ALA A 74 16.11 3.32 -2.34
C ALA A 74 17.10 3.33 -1.16
N GLU A 75 16.93 4.27 -0.22
CA GLU A 75 17.79 4.33 0.96
C GLU A 75 17.53 3.16 1.92
N VAL A 76 16.24 2.79 2.14
CA VAL A 76 15.92 1.58 2.91
C VAL A 76 16.56 0.34 2.28
N ALA A 77 16.46 0.17 0.95
CA ALA A 77 17.07 -0.94 0.24
C ALA A 77 18.58 -0.99 0.41
N ARG A 78 19.24 0.17 0.32
CA ARG A 78 20.69 0.30 0.51
C ARG A 78 21.13 -0.11 1.91
N VAL A 79 20.43 0.36 2.95
CA VAL A 79 20.75 0.03 4.34
C VAL A 79 20.43 -1.42 4.64
N ALA A 80 19.28 -1.91 4.18
CA ALA A 80 18.82 -3.28 4.44
C ALA A 80 19.59 -4.35 3.66
N GLY A 81 20.24 -3.99 2.55
CA GLY A 81 20.81 -4.96 1.61
C GLY A 81 19.75 -5.84 0.92
N ARG A 82 18.47 -5.37 0.82
CA ARG A 82 17.38 -6.14 0.23
C ARG A 82 16.32 -5.23 -0.42
N ASP A 83 15.72 -5.73 -1.50
CA ASP A 83 14.70 -5.01 -2.27
C ASP A 83 13.37 -4.93 -1.48
N PRO A 84 12.81 -3.72 -1.26
CA PRO A 84 11.49 -3.52 -0.67
C PRO A 84 10.34 -3.82 -1.65
N GLY A 85 10.60 -4.09 -2.92
CA GLY A 85 9.57 -4.28 -3.96
C GLY A 85 8.88 -2.99 -4.41
N TYR A 86 9.48 -1.84 -4.16
CA TYR A 86 8.97 -0.54 -4.60
C TYR A 86 9.30 -0.27 -6.06
N ALA A 87 8.31 0.21 -6.84
CA ALA A 87 8.56 0.80 -8.14
C ALA A 87 7.49 1.84 -8.49
N ARG A 88 7.91 2.93 -9.13
CA ARG A 88 7.00 3.95 -9.65
C ARG A 88 6.66 3.64 -11.10
N THR A 89 5.67 2.77 -11.30
CA THR A 89 5.20 2.32 -12.62
C THR A 89 3.97 3.08 -13.12
N GLY A 90 3.38 3.92 -12.27
CA GLY A 90 2.15 4.64 -12.58
C GLY A 90 0.90 3.78 -12.42
N ARG A 91 -0.24 4.35 -12.83
CA ARG A 91 -1.55 3.68 -12.76
C ARG A 91 -2.38 3.99 -14.00
N LEU A 92 -3.20 3.02 -14.42
CA LEU A 92 -4.25 3.16 -15.43
C LEU A 92 -5.63 3.07 -14.76
N GLN A 93 -6.55 3.93 -15.21
CA GLN A 93 -7.95 3.94 -14.78
C GLN A 93 -8.84 4.08 -16.01
N PRO A 94 -9.95 3.32 -16.15
CA PRO A 94 -10.83 3.44 -17.31
C PRO A 94 -11.62 4.74 -17.28
N ILE A 95 -11.95 5.27 -18.45
CA ILE A 95 -12.87 6.39 -18.63
C ILE A 95 -14.20 5.83 -19.13
N ALA A 96 -15.24 5.96 -18.30
CA ALA A 96 -16.50 5.27 -18.52
C ALA A 96 -17.39 5.94 -19.59
N ASP A 97 -17.35 7.27 -19.66
CA ASP A 97 -18.23 8.09 -20.49
C ASP A 97 -17.63 9.49 -20.75
N ASP A 98 -18.34 10.32 -21.51
CA ASP A 98 -17.90 11.68 -21.87
C ASP A 98 -17.75 12.59 -20.65
N HIS A 99 -18.62 12.44 -19.64
CA HIS A 99 -18.50 13.22 -18.40
C HIS A 99 -17.24 12.86 -17.61
N ALA A 100 -16.91 11.56 -17.53
CA ALA A 100 -15.66 11.11 -16.92
C ALA A 100 -14.43 11.58 -17.70
N LEU A 101 -14.54 11.71 -19.02
CA LEU A 101 -13.49 12.28 -19.89
C LEU A 101 -13.28 13.77 -19.59
N GLU A 102 -14.32 14.58 -19.56
CA GLU A 102 -14.24 16.00 -19.20
C GLU A 102 -13.57 16.21 -17.83
N LEU A 103 -13.94 15.39 -16.83
CA LEU A 103 -13.32 15.44 -15.51
C LEU A 103 -11.85 15.04 -15.55
N ALA A 104 -11.49 14.02 -16.34
CA ALA A 104 -10.11 13.58 -16.47
C ALA A 104 -9.22 14.65 -17.10
N GLU A 105 -9.70 15.34 -18.13
CA GLU A 105 -9.01 16.45 -18.79
C GLU A 105 -8.87 17.69 -17.87
N ALA A 106 -9.93 18.03 -17.14
CA ALA A 106 -9.87 19.10 -16.14
C ALA A 106 -8.81 18.81 -15.06
N ARG A 107 -8.75 17.55 -14.60
CA ARG A 107 -7.76 17.10 -13.61
C ARG A 107 -6.34 17.06 -14.16
N ALA A 108 -6.14 16.86 -15.46
CA ALA A 108 -4.82 16.98 -16.09
C ALA A 108 -4.24 18.38 -15.91
N ASN A 109 -5.06 19.41 -16.10
CA ASN A 109 -4.65 20.80 -15.91
C ASN A 109 -4.32 21.10 -14.43
N THR A 110 -5.18 20.68 -13.50
CA THR A 110 -4.94 20.91 -12.07
C THR A 110 -3.78 20.08 -11.53
N ALA A 111 -3.53 18.88 -12.06
CA ALA A 111 -2.41 18.04 -11.66
C ALA A 111 -1.06 18.73 -11.93
N ALA A 112 -0.92 19.43 -13.04
CA ALA A 112 0.31 20.15 -13.38
C ALA A 112 0.72 21.12 -12.26
N ASP A 113 -0.22 21.87 -11.71
CA ASP A 113 0.03 22.82 -10.63
C ASP A 113 0.17 22.11 -9.27
N LEU A 114 -0.80 21.24 -8.91
CA LEU A 114 -0.88 20.60 -7.59
C LEU A 114 0.24 19.59 -7.37
N TRP A 115 0.73 18.93 -8.42
CA TRP A 115 1.87 18.01 -8.39
C TRP A 115 3.18 18.67 -8.83
N GLN A 116 3.19 20.01 -8.89
CA GLN A 116 4.39 20.83 -9.09
C GLN A 116 5.15 20.52 -10.39
N GLY A 117 4.45 20.11 -11.45
CA GLY A 117 5.04 19.69 -12.72
C GLY A 117 5.93 18.46 -12.65
N ARG A 118 5.97 17.75 -11.49
CA ARG A 118 6.84 16.59 -11.27
C ARG A 118 6.24 15.28 -11.78
N PHE A 119 4.93 15.21 -11.87
CA PHE A 119 4.18 14.00 -12.24
C PHE A 119 3.02 14.36 -13.15
N GLY A 120 2.70 13.45 -14.07
CA GLY A 120 1.64 13.62 -15.05
C GLY A 120 0.32 12.95 -14.63
N TRP A 121 -0.77 13.54 -15.11
CA TRP A 121 -2.09 12.95 -15.18
C TRP A 121 -2.56 13.17 -16.61
N GLU A 122 -2.72 12.11 -17.39
CA GLU A 122 -2.91 12.16 -18.82
C GLU A 122 -4.10 11.31 -19.23
N VAL A 123 -4.82 11.73 -20.26
CA VAL A 123 -5.80 10.89 -20.98
C VAL A 123 -5.08 10.31 -22.19
N ILE A 124 -5.09 8.98 -22.30
CA ILE A 124 -4.44 8.26 -23.38
C ILE A 124 -5.36 7.15 -23.93
N GLU A 125 -5.10 6.66 -25.15
CA GLU A 125 -5.72 5.44 -25.63
C GLU A 125 -5.34 4.25 -24.75
N ALA A 126 -6.29 3.35 -24.52
CA ALA A 126 -6.05 2.17 -23.70
C ALA A 126 -5.00 1.25 -24.38
N PRO A 127 -3.90 0.87 -23.70
CA PRO A 127 -2.92 -0.06 -24.24
C PRO A 127 -3.55 -1.42 -24.58
N GLN A 128 -3.09 -2.06 -25.66
CA GLN A 128 -3.71 -3.30 -26.17
C GLN A 128 -3.57 -4.52 -25.26
N LEU A 129 -2.43 -4.66 -24.59
CA LEU A 129 -2.10 -5.90 -23.86
C LEU A 129 -2.36 -5.82 -22.35
N TRP A 130 -2.15 -4.64 -21.77
CA TRP A 130 -2.31 -4.42 -20.34
C TRP A 130 -3.06 -3.12 -20.10
N ALA A 131 -4.36 -3.19 -20.02
CA ALA A 131 -5.23 -2.07 -19.73
C ALA A 131 -6.52 -2.55 -19.05
N PRO A 132 -7.19 -1.66 -18.30
CA PRO A 132 -8.56 -1.92 -17.90
C PRO A 132 -9.50 -1.85 -19.10
N VAL A 133 -10.59 -2.62 -19.05
CA VAL A 133 -11.71 -2.45 -19.98
C VAL A 133 -12.25 -1.03 -19.84
N SER A 134 -12.23 -0.27 -20.92
CA SER A 134 -12.76 1.09 -20.95
C SER A 134 -13.82 1.22 -22.04
N PRO A 135 -15.06 1.65 -21.70
CA PRO A 135 -16.14 1.81 -22.68
C PRO A 135 -15.81 2.87 -23.76
N THR A 136 -15.02 3.88 -23.43
CA THR A 136 -14.60 4.94 -24.37
C THR A 136 -13.36 4.57 -25.17
N GLY A 137 -12.68 3.49 -24.81
CA GLY A 137 -11.34 3.16 -25.35
C GLY A 137 -10.22 4.05 -24.78
N LEU A 138 -10.54 4.99 -23.90
CA LEU A 138 -9.58 5.89 -23.25
C LEU A 138 -9.34 5.53 -21.80
N VAL A 139 -8.14 5.80 -21.31
CA VAL A 139 -7.78 5.61 -19.90
C VAL A 139 -7.04 6.83 -19.36
N ILE A 140 -7.17 7.05 -18.06
CA ILE A 140 -6.32 7.96 -17.32
C ILE A 140 -5.02 7.22 -17.02
N ARG A 141 -3.89 7.84 -17.30
CA ARG A 141 -2.55 7.44 -16.84
C ARG A 141 -2.03 8.47 -15.86
N ASP A 142 -1.73 8.09 -14.62
CA ASP A 142 -0.96 8.92 -13.72
C ASP A 142 0.44 8.34 -13.49
N THR A 143 1.44 9.21 -13.32
CA THR A 143 2.83 8.82 -13.11
C THR A 143 3.30 9.01 -11.65
N LEU A 144 2.44 9.52 -10.76
CA LEU A 144 2.73 9.66 -9.33
C LEU A 144 2.57 8.34 -8.59
N THR A 145 1.64 7.52 -9.02
CA THR A 145 1.35 6.22 -8.43
C THR A 145 2.57 5.29 -8.46
N ALA A 146 2.81 4.63 -7.35
CA ALA A 146 3.84 3.60 -7.21
C ALA A 146 3.24 2.30 -6.68
N ARG A 147 3.93 1.20 -6.89
CA ARG A 147 3.62 -0.10 -6.29
C ARG A 147 4.58 -0.43 -5.17
N MET A 148 4.15 -1.30 -4.31
CA MET A 148 4.92 -1.87 -3.21
C MET A 148 4.58 -3.36 -3.08
N ALA A 149 5.56 -4.19 -2.75
CA ALA A 149 5.32 -5.52 -2.22
C ALA A 149 5.30 -5.43 -0.68
N PRO A 150 4.14 -5.45 0.01
CA PRO A 150 4.07 -5.10 1.43
C PRO A 150 4.97 -5.93 2.31
N ARG A 151 5.03 -7.25 2.09
CA ARG A 151 5.90 -8.17 2.84
C ARG A 151 7.39 -7.87 2.63
N SER A 152 7.79 -7.56 1.40
CA SER A 152 9.17 -7.19 1.07
C SER A 152 9.55 -5.85 1.72
N ALA A 153 8.63 -4.89 1.70
CA ALA A 153 8.82 -3.59 2.33
C ALA A 153 9.01 -3.71 3.85
N VAL A 154 8.14 -4.47 4.53
CA VAL A 154 8.26 -4.75 5.97
C VAL A 154 9.58 -5.45 6.28
N ALA A 155 9.94 -6.47 5.51
CA ALA A 155 11.19 -7.20 5.70
C ALA A 155 12.43 -6.34 5.44
N ALA A 156 12.36 -5.40 4.47
CA ALA A 156 13.44 -4.45 4.23
C ALA A 156 13.56 -3.43 5.38
N LEU A 157 12.44 -2.87 5.87
CA LEU A 157 12.46 -1.97 7.02
C LEU A 157 13.01 -2.66 8.28
N ALA A 158 12.57 -3.89 8.58
CA ALA A 158 13.07 -4.64 9.72
C ALA A 158 14.58 -4.90 9.62
N ALA A 159 15.06 -5.31 8.44
CA ALA A 159 16.48 -5.49 8.19
C ALA A 159 17.27 -4.18 8.33
N ALA A 160 16.74 -3.06 7.81
CA ALA A 160 17.38 -1.77 7.92
C ALA A 160 17.48 -1.31 9.39
N VAL A 161 16.41 -1.47 10.18
CA VAL A 161 16.43 -1.18 11.63
C VAL A 161 17.49 -2.02 12.33
N ALA A 162 17.58 -3.32 12.05
CA ALA A 162 18.60 -4.20 12.62
C ALA A 162 20.04 -3.77 12.24
N GLN A 163 20.28 -3.40 10.98
CA GLN A 163 21.58 -2.91 10.50
C GLN A 163 21.99 -1.59 11.18
N LEU A 164 21.03 -0.77 11.57
CA LEU A 164 21.26 0.47 12.33
C LEU A 164 21.39 0.23 13.84
N GLY A 165 21.43 -1.03 14.29
CA GLY A 165 21.61 -1.40 15.69
C GLY A 165 20.31 -1.43 16.50
N GLY A 166 19.14 -1.45 15.84
CA GLY A 166 17.85 -1.64 16.51
C GLY A 166 17.69 -3.07 17.02
N ASP A 167 17.05 -3.19 18.17
CA ASP A 167 16.76 -4.44 18.87
C ASP A 167 15.31 -4.88 18.63
N PHE A 168 15.07 -6.19 18.54
CA PHE A 168 13.75 -6.78 18.34
C PHE A 168 13.44 -7.75 19.46
N ALA A 169 12.24 -7.68 20.02
CA ALA A 169 11.79 -8.57 21.07
C ALA A 169 10.30 -8.92 20.90
N GLU A 170 9.92 -10.12 21.27
CA GLU A 170 8.50 -10.51 21.38
C GLU A 170 7.84 -9.79 22.58
N GLU A 171 8.56 -9.74 23.70
CA GLU A 171 8.17 -9.04 24.92
C GLU A 171 9.35 -8.26 25.51
N ALA A 172 9.11 -7.06 25.93
CA ALA A 172 10.07 -6.24 26.67
C ALA A 172 9.35 -5.14 27.46
N PRO A 173 9.94 -4.65 28.56
CA PRO A 173 9.44 -3.47 29.24
C PRO A 173 9.56 -2.22 28.36
N ASP A 174 8.72 -1.23 28.65
CA ASP A 174 8.84 0.09 28.04
C ASP A 174 10.07 0.82 28.59
N GLU A 175 10.92 1.27 27.70
CA GLU A 175 12.07 2.09 28.01
C GLU A 175 12.10 3.32 27.09
N GLY A 176 12.54 4.45 27.59
CA GLY A 176 12.61 5.70 26.86
C GLY A 176 11.22 6.23 26.43
N ARG A 177 11.14 6.76 25.23
CA ARG A 177 9.85 7.18 24.64
C ARG A 177 9.14 5.99 24.01
N VAL A 178 7.81 5.89 24.23
CA VAL A 178 7.02 4.77 23.72
C VAL A 178 6.16 5.22 22.54
N VAL A 179 6.25 4.48 21.43
CA VAL A 179 5.40 4.67 20.24
C VAL A 179 4.50 3.45 20.08
N TRP A 180 3.19 3.68 20.11
CA TRP A 180 2.19 2.62 19.93
C TRP A 180 1.76 2.56 18.45
N ALA A 181 2.19 1.51 17.75
CA ALA A 181 1.87 1.21 16.34
C ALA A 181 1.28 -0.20 16.21
N THR A 182 0.43 -0.58 17.14
CA THR A 182 -0.04 -1.95 17.43
C THR A 182 -1.23 -2.40 16.57
N GLY A 183 -1.53 -1.65 15.48
CA GLY A 183 -2.55 -2.03 14.50
C GLY A 183 -3.96 -2.13 15.10
N ALA A 184 -4.78 -3.03 14.54
CA ALA A 184 -6.18 -3.19 14.93
C ALA A 184 -6.36 -3.55 16.41
N GLY A 185 -5.53 -4.45 16.93
CA GLY A 185 -5.57 -4.83 18.36
C GLY A 185 -5.30 -3.65 19.30
N GLY A 186 -4.38 -2.77 18.92
CA GLY A 186 -4.08 -1.56 19.67
C GLY A 186 -5.22 -0.54 19.68
N LEU A 187 -6.03 -0.46 18.64
CA LEU A 187 -7.21 0.41 18.60
C LEU A 187 -8.27 0.00 19.62
N VAL A 188 -8.43 -1.30 19.86
CA VAL A 188 -9.32 -1.84 20.89
C VAL A 188 -8.82 -1.42 22.28
N ALA A 189 -7.55 -1.70 22.57
CA ALA A 189 -6.95 -1.35 23.87
C ALA A 189 -6.97 0.17 24.14
N LEU A 190 -6.71 1.00 23.13
CA LEU A 190 -6.80 2.46 23.26
C LEU A 190 -8.24 2.93 23.47
N SER A 191 -9.21 2.31 22.82
CA SER A 191 -10.63 2.64 22.99
C SER A 191 -11.10 2.34 24.41
N GLU A 192 -10.69 1.22 24.97
CA GLU A 192 -10.95 0.86 26.36
C GLU A 192 -10.28 1.85 27.33
N HIS A 193 -8.99 2.14 27.11
CA HIS A 193 -8.24 3.07 27.95
C HIS A 193 -8.85 4.48 28.00
N PHE A 194 -9.31 5.01 26.87
CA PHE A 194 -9.92 6.34 26.80
C PHE A 194 -11.43 6.37 27.03
N GLY A 195 -12.09 5.23 27.20
CA GLY A 195 -13.54 5.11 27.35
C GLY A 195 -14.34 5.63 26.15
N LYS A 196 -13.75 5.63 24.95
CA LYS A 196 -14.38 6.07 23.69
C LYS A 196 -13.74 5.36 22.50
N THR A 197 -14.49 5.17 21.42
CA THR A 197 -13.96 4.61 20.18
C THR A 197 -12.85 5.50 19.61
N VAL A 198 -11.62 4.99 19.56
CA VAL A 198 -10.46 5.66 18.96
C VAL A 198 -10.34 5.27 17.49
N GLY A 199 -10.71 4.03 17.16
CA GLY A 199 -10.74 3.52 15.80
C GLY A 199 -11.37 2.13 15.77
N VAL A 200 -11.67 1.66 14.58
CA VAL A 200 -12.24 0.32 14.33
C VAL A 200 -11.35 -0.44 13.34
N ALA A 201 -11.30 -1.75 13.51
CA ALA A 201 -10.67 -2.64 12.54
C ALA A 201 -11.53 -2.71 11.26
N VAL A 202 -10.86 -2.83 10.13
CA VAL A 202 -11.49 -3.11 8.83
C VAL A 202 -10.72 -4.26 8.22
N LYS A 203 -11.40 -5.38 8.00
CA LYS A 203 -10.82 -6.55 7.34
C LYS A 203 -10.81 -6.33 5.83
N GLY A 204 -9.71 -6.76 5.18
CA GLY A 204 -9.59 -6.81 3.74
C GLY A 204 -9.16 -8.20 3.27
N GLN A 205 -9.73 -8.65 2.15
CA GLN A 205 -9.32 -9.89 1.50
C GLN A 205 -8.69 -9.58 0.14
N SER A 206 -7.63 -10.28 -0.21
CA SER A 206 -6.87 -10.10 -1.44
C SER A 206 -6.33 -11.43 -1.97
N ALA A 207 -5.96 -11.45 -3.24
CA ALA A 207 -5.34 -12.61 -3.86
C ALA A 207 -4.11 -12.22 -4.68
N ALA A 208 -3.20 -13.18 -4.86
CA ALA A 208 -2.12 -13.10 -5.83
C ALA A 208 -2.40 -14.03 -7.00
N LEU A 209 -2.18 -13.53 -8.21
CA LEU A 209 -2.28 -14.27 -9.47
C LEU A 209 -0.88 -14.43 -10.08
N ARG A 210 -0.66 -15.54 -10.78
CA ARG A 210 0.56 -15.74 -11.56
C ARG A 210 0.40 -15.10 -12.93
N TYR A 211 0.97 -13.92 -13.08
CA TYR A 211 1.02 -13.19 -14.34
C TYR A 211 2.17 -12.19 -14.30
N ASP A 212 3.06 -12.25 -15.28
CA ASP A 212 4.22 -11.35 -15.33
C ASP A 212 3.87 -10.01 -16.02
N ALA A 213 3.66 -9.01 -15.19
CA ALA A 213 3.42 -7.62 -15.56
C ALA A 213 4.35 -6.66 -14.78
N ARG A 214 5.51 -7.15 -14.32
CA ARG A 214 6.40 -6.46 -13.35
C ARG A 214 6.79 -5.03 -13.70
N ASP A 215 6.85 -4.69 -14.98
CA ASP A 215 7.24 -3.36 -15.45
C ASP A 215 6.04 -2.51 -15.91
N LEU A 216 4.83 -3.04 -15.75
CA LEU A 216 3.60 -2.40 -16.18
C LEU A 216 2.94 -1.60 -15.05
N PRO A 217 2.16 -0.55 -15.38
CA PRO A 217 1.47 0.25 -14.37
C PRO A 217 0.41 -0.58 -13.64
N GLN A 218 0.13 -0.24 -12.38
CA GLN A 218 -1.02 -0.80 -11.71
C GLN A 218 -2.33 -0.33 -12.37
N ILE A 219 -3.40 -1.09 -12.17
CA ILE A 219 -4.73 -0.75 -12.66
C ILE A 219 -5.66 -0.53 -11.47
N PHE A 220 -6.51 0.50 -11.54
CA PHE A 220 -7.64 0.66 -10.65
C PHE A 220 -8.93 0.71 -11.46
N ALA A 221 -9.71 -0.35 -11.40
CA ALA A 221 -10.95 -0.49 -12.17
C ALA A 221 -11.92 -1.44 -11.46
N GLY A 222 -13.24 -1.25 -11.64
CA GLY A 222 -14.25 -2.08 -11.00
C GLY A 222 -14.19 -2.08 -9.46
N GLY A 223 -13.62 -1.01 -8.86
CA GLY A 223 -13.42 -0.90 -7.41
C GLY A 223 -12.32 -1.81 -6.85
N VAL A 224 -11.43 -2.36 -7.69
CA VAL A 224 -10.30 -3.18 -7.27
C VAL A 224 -8.98 -2.58 -7.74
N HIS A 225 -7.95 -2.73 -6.92
CA HIS A 225 -6.57 -2.51 -7.31
C HIS A 225 -6.00 -3.80 -7.91
N ILE A 226 -5.28 -3.67 -9.01
CA ILE A 226 -4.54 -4.73 -9.70
C ILE A 226 -3.10 -4.26 -9.74
N VAL A 227 -2.24 -4.86 -8.92
CA VAL A 227 -0.88 -4.37 -8.64
C VAL A 227 0.15 -5.40 -9.08
N PRO A 228 0.87 -5.15 -10.17
CA PRO A 228 2.00 -6.00 -10.56
C PRO A 228 3.14 -5.94 -9.56
N HIS A 229 3.78 -7.07 -9.26
CA HIS A 229 4.96 -7.16 -8.41
C HIS A 229 6.22 -7.55 -9.20
N ALA A 230 7.38 -7.27 -8.64
CA ALA A 230 8.67 -7.55 -9.27
C ALA A 230 8.96 -9.04 -9.44
N ASP A 231 8.32 -9.90 -8.65
CA ASP A 231 8.46 -11.36 -8.70
C ASP A 231 7.65 -12.06 -9.79
N GLY A 232 6.93 -11.29 -10.64
CA GLY A 232 6.08 -11.84 -11.71
C GLY A 232 4.70 -12.29 -11.23
N THR A 233 4.27 -11.81 -10.08
CA THR A 233 2.89 -11.95 -9.60
C THR A 233 2.10 -10.65 -9.77
N VAL A 234 0.78 -10.76 -9.73
CA VAL A 234 -0.16 -9.64 -9.68
C VAL A 234 -1.04 -9.78 -8.45
N ALA A 235 -0.95 -8.83 -7.53
CA ALA A 235 -1.85 -8.76 -6.39
C ALA A 235 -3.15 -8.03 -6.77
N ILE A 236 -4.29 -8.58 -6.35
CA ILE A 236 -5.61 -8.00 -6.56
C ILE A 236 -6.34 -7.84 -5.24
N GLY A 237 -7.07 -6.74 -5.08
CA GLY A 237 -7.81 -6.49 -3.83
C GLY A 237 -8.41 -5.09 -3.77
N SER A 238 -9.17 -4.83 -2.75
CA SER A 238 -9.53 -5.72 -1.66
C SER A 238 -11.03 -5.62 -1.37
N THR A 239 -11.53 -6.52 -0.52
CA THR A 239 -12.78 -6.27 0.19
C THR A 239 -12.60 -5.14 1.20
N THR A 240 -13.68 -4.65 1.77
CA THR A 240 -13.71 -3.67 2.87
C THR A 240 -14.84 -4.08 3.81
N GLU A 241 -14.49 -4.80 4.86
CA GLU A 241 -15.43 -5.43 5.77
C GLU A 241 -15.31 -4.79 7.16
N ARG A 242 -16.40 -4.20 7.64
CA ARG A 242 -16.49 -3.63 8.99
C ARG A 242 -17.05 -4.61 10.01
N ASP A 243 -17.90 -5.52 9.52
CA ASP A 243 -18.50 -6.59 10.30
C ASP A 243 -17.91 -7.92 9.83
N PHE A 244 -17.16 -8.59 10.67
CA PHE A 244 -16.51 -9.88 10.39
C PHE A 244 -16.32 -10.66 11.69
N GLU A 245 -16.45 -11.96 11.61
CA GLU A 245 -16.20 -12.86 12.76
C GLU A 245 -14.72 -13.28 12.81
N GLU A 246 -14.18 -13.72 11.67
CA GLU A 246 -12.81 -14.24 11.56
C GLU A 246 -11.94 -13.29 10.73
N PRO A 247 -10.98 -12.57 11.36
CA PRO A 247 -10.20 -11.55 10.68
C PRO A 247 -9.25 -12.09 9.62
N THR A 248 -8.81 -13.34 9.73
CA THR A 248 -7.78 -13.95 8.87
C THR A 248 -8.30 -15.00 7.89
N THR A 249 -9.61 -15.23 7.85
CA THR A 249 -10.23 -16.24 6.97
C THR A 249 -10.77 -15.58 5.71
N CYS A 250 -10.43 -16.16 4.54
CA CYS A 250 -11.02 -15.79 3.25
C CYS A 250 -12.37 -16.49 3.05
N ASP A 251 -13.30 -15.79 2.40
CA ASP A 251 -14.63 -16.28 2.07
C ASP A 251 -15.04 -15.94 0.62
N ALA A 252 -16.32 -16.11 0.28
CA ALA A 252 -16.87 -15.88 -1.06
C ALA A 252 -16.71 -14.41 -1.55
N GLN A 253 -16.57 -13.44 -0.65
CA GLN A 253 -16.32 -12.05 -1.06
C GLN A 253 -15.00 -11.89 -1.81
N LEU A 254 -13.99 -12.72 -1.50
CA LEU A 254 -12.75 -12.75 -2.26
C LEU A 254 -12.96 -13.29 -3.68
N ASP A 255 -13.85 -14.25 -3.88
CA ASP A 255 -14.18 -14.74 -5.23
C ASP A 255 -14.80 -13.64 -6.10
N ASP A 256 -15.62 -12.78 -5.51
CA ASP A 256 -16.17 -11.59 -6.19
C ASP A 256 -15.06 -10.57 -6.55
N VAL A 257 -14.07 -10.37 -5.68
CA VAL A 257 -12.90 -9.53 -5.98
C VAL A 257 -12.12 -10.10 -7.16
N ILE A 258 -11.87 -11.42 -7.17
CA ILE A 258 -11.17 -12.10 -8.26
C ILE A 258 -11.95 -11.97 -9.57
N ALA A 259 -13.26 -12.19 -9.55
CA ALA A 259 -14.14 -12.07 -10.72
C ALA A 259 -14.11 -10.63 -11.28
N ARG A 260 -14.22 -9.62 -10.42
CA ARG A 260 -14.15 -8.20 -10.81
C ARG A 260 -12.80 -7.83 -11.40
N ALA A 261 -11.71 -8.30 -10.82
CA ALA A 261 -10.37 -8.04 -11.34
C ALA A 261 -10.18 -8.63 -12.75
N ARG A 262 -10.64 -9.86 -12.98
CA ARG A 262 -10.61 -10.53 -14.30
C ARG A 262 -11.49 -9.82 -15.34
N ALA A 263 -12.67 -9.41 -14.95
CA ALA A 263 -13.57 -8.63 -15.81
C ALA A 263 -12.98 -7.26 -16.14
N ALA A 264 -12.33 -6.61 -15.17
CA ALA A 264 -11.72 -5.30 -15.36
C ALA A 264 -10.43 -5.35 -16.20
N CYS A 265 -9.64 -6.43 -16.11
CA CYS A 265 -8.39 -6.59 -16.86
C CYS A 265 -8.36 -7.96 -17.57
N PRO A 266 -8.74 -8.03 -18.85
CA PRO A 266 -8.85 -9.29 -19.62
C PRO A 266 -7.55 -10.10 -19.68
N ALA A 267 -6.40 -9.45 -19.56
CA ALA A 267 -5.10 -10.11 -19.48
C ALA A 267 -5.00 -11.12 -18.32
N LEU A 268 -5.84 -10.96 -17.29
CA LEU A 268 -5.88 -11.82 -16.09
C LEU A 268 -6.96 -12.92 -16.17
N ALA A 269 -7.70 -13.04 -17.28
CA ALA A 269 -8.85 -13.96 -17.37
C ALA A 269 -8.50 -15.39 -16.94
N ASP A 270 -7.37 -15.92 -17.45
CA ASP A 270 -6.91 -17.27 -17.19
C ASP A 270 -5.75 -17.35 -16.19
N ALA A 271 -5.36 -16.22 -15.59
CA ALA A 271 -4.24 -16.19 -14.63
C ALA A 271 -4.56 -17.02 -13.38
N PRO A 272 -3.74 -18.03 -13.01
CA PRO A 272 -3.99 -18.85 -11.84
C PRO A 272 -3.89 -18.04 -10.55
N VAL A 273 -4.85 -18.22 -9.64
CA VAL A 273 -4.74 -17.74 -8.26
C VAL A 273 -3.75 -18.63 -7.52
N ILE A 274 -2.69 -18.04 -6.98
CA ILE A 274 -1.61 -18.76 -6.30
C ILE A 274 -1.60 -18.51 -4.80
N GLU A 275 -2.24 -17.45 -4.33
CA GLU A 275 -2.38 -17.15 -2.91
C GLU A 275 -3.70 -16.41 -2.65
N ARG A 276 -4.29 -16.67 -1.48
CA ARG A 276 -5.42 -15.95 -0.90
C ARG A 276 -5.02 -15.45 0.48
N TRP A 277 -5.38 -14.24 0.82
CA TRP A 277 -5.02 -13.61 2.09
C TRP A 277 -6.17 -12.77 2.65
N ALA A 278 -6.30 -12.74 3.97
CA ALA A 278 -7.22 -11.89 4.72
C ALA A 278 -6.53 -11.31 5.97
N GLY A 279 -6.89 -10.06 6.33
CA GLY A 279 -6.36 -9.43 7.53
C GLY A 279 -6.76 -7.96 7.69
#